data_e36fd053597262f11bceb48c2b0f414f
#
_entry.id   e36fd053597262f11bceb48c2b0f414f
#
_cell.length_a   1.000
_cell.length_b   1.000
_cell.length_c   1.000
_cell.angle_alpha   90.00
_cell.angle_beta   90.00
_cell.angle_gamma   90.00
#
_symmetry.space_group_name_H-M   'P 1'
#
loop_
_entity.id
_entity.type
_entity.pdbx_description
1 polymer ?
#
loop_
_entity_poly.entity_id
_entity_poly.type
_entity_poly.pdbx_seq_one_letter_code
_entity_poly.pdbx_strand_id
1 'polypeptide(L)'
;MKVLVIPDVHLKPWMFEQAAVLMRAKQADRAVCLMDIPDDWDREYDIALYEETYDEAIRFAARFPDTAWCYGNHDLSYFWHCLESGYSSMASATVQRKLLELRRTVPEDHPIQFVQKIDNVLFSHGGVLNYFVEEYVPKSKYHDVDAVVEEINKLGRLEMWNDMSPVWLRPQRPGI
;
A
#
# COMPACT_ATOMS: atom_id res chain seq x y z
N MET A 1 21.50 -1.86 1.72
CA MET A 1 20.62 -1.72 0.53
C MET A 1 20.00 -0.33 0.52
N LYS A 2 19.80 0.29 -0.65
CA LYS A 2 19.05 1.55 -0.81
C LYS A 2 17.64 1.24 -1.27
N VAL A 3 16.63 1.71 -0.56
CA VAL A 3 15.22 1.49 -0.89
C VAL A 3 14.59 2.81 -1.36
N LEU A 4 13.96 2.79 -2.53
CA LEU A 4 13.13 3.89 -3.03
C LEU A 4 11.72 3.72 -2.45
N VAL A 5 11.23 4.73 -1.73
CA VAL A 5 9.86 4.75 -1.24
C VAL A 5 8.98 5.57 -2.20
N ILE A 6 7.93 4.95 -2.71
CA ILE A 6 6.83 5.63 -3.42
C ILE A 6 5.73 5.82 -2.38
N PRO A 7 5.49 7.07 -1.92
CA PRO A 7 4.46 7.37 -0.92
C PRO A 7 3.05 7.31 -1.53
N ASP A 8 2.05 7.81 -0.81
CA ASP A 8 0.66 7.92 -1.24
C ASP A 8 0.56 8.54 -2.64
N VAL A 9 -0.05 7.81 -3.58
CA VAL A 9 -0.01 8.16 -5.01
C VAL A 9 -1.12 9.13 -5.39
N HIS A 10 -2.34 8.90 -4.93
CA HIS A 10 -3.50 9.78 -5.12
C HIS A 10 -3.61 10.35 -6.54
N LEU A 11 -3.89 9.49 -7.50
CA LEU A 11 -4.07 9.84 -8.92
C LEU A 11 -2.91 10.62 -9.57
N LYS A 12 -1.65 10.30 -9.16
CA LYS A 12 -0.43 10.92 -9.70
C LYS A 12 0.42 9.90 -10.48
N PRO A 13 0.03 9.53 -11.72
CA PRO A 13 0.73 8.50 -12.53
C PRO A 13 2.21 8.81 -12.72
N TRP A 14 2.59 10.10 -12.80
CA TRP A 14 3.97 10.56 -12.94
C TRP A 14 4.91 10.07 -11.83
N MET A 15 4.38 9.68 -10.64
CA MET A 15 5.20 9.16 -9.54
C MET A 15 5.85 7.83 -9.91
N PHE A 16 5.12 6.95 -10.59
CA PHE A 16 5.66 5.69 -11.10
C PHE A 16 6.65 5.90 -12.23
N GLU A 17 6.42 6.89 -13.10
CA GLU A 17 7.37 7.27 -14.16
C GLU A 17 8.70 7.74 -13.56
N GLN A 18 8.66 8.63 -12.56
CA GLN A 18 9.85 9.12 -11.88
C GLN A 18 10.55 8.00 -11.09
N ALA A 19 9.80 7.16 -10.37
CA ALA A 19 10.35 6.00 -9.69
C ALA A 19 11.07 5.07 -10.68
N ALA A 20 10.50 4.82 -11.86
CA ALA A 20 11.13 4.01 -12.90
C ALA A 20 12.41 4.63 -13.45
N VAL A 21 12.50 5.96 -13.53
CA VAL A 21 13.75 6.67 -13.91
C VAL A 21 14.83 6.43 -12.85
N LEU A 22 14.51 6.61 -11.57
CA LEU A 22 15.45 6.42 -10.44
C LEU A 22 15.94 4.97 -10.35
N MET A 23 15.04 4.01 -10.48
CA MET A 23 15.38 2.56 -10.46
C MET A 23 16.30 2.20 -11.65
N ARG A 24 16.01 2.69 -12.87
CA ARG A 24 16.87 2.46 -14.04
C ARG A 24 18.25 3.08 -13.89
N ALA A 25 18.32 4.26 -13.26
CA ALA A 25 19.59 4.93 -12.98
C ALA A 25 20.38 4.28 -11.83
N LYS A 26 19.88 3.17 -11.27
CA LYS A 26 20.47 2.44 -10.13
C LYS A 26 20.70 3.35 -8.90
N GLN A 27 19.81 4.31 -8.70
CA GLN A 27 19.86 5.19 -7.53
C GLN A 27 19.26 4.50 -6.28
N ALA A 28 18.48 3.43 -6.50
CA ALA A 28 18.03 2.50 -5.48
C ALA A 28 18.17 1.05 -5.96
N ASP A 29 18.29 0.14 -5.01
CA ASP A 29 18.43 -1.30 -5.25
C ASP A 29 17.06 -1.99 -5.32
N ARG A 30 16.07 -1.46 -4.57
CA ARG A 30 14.72 -1.99 -4.46
C ARG A 30 13.74 -0.84 -4.27
N ALA A 31 12.47 -1.06 -4.63
CA ALA A 31 11.39 -0.12 -4.36
C ALA A 31 10.38 -0.68 -3.35
N VAL A 32 9.72 0.22 -2.62
CA VAL A 32 8.51 -0.05 -1.87
C VAL A 32 7.46 1.00 -2.23
N CYS A 33 6.23 0.57 -2.50
CA CYS A 33 5.09 1.44 -2.76
C CYS A 33 4.10 1.34 -1.60
N LEU A 34 3.73 2.48 -1.02
CA LEU A 34 2.75 2.57 0.07
C LEU A 34 1.32 2.73 -0.44
N MET A 35 1.15 2.61 -1.75
CA MET A 35 -0.11 2.63 -2.49
C MET A 35 -0.95 3.91 -2.27
N ASP A 36 -2.18 3.82 -1.76
CA ASP A 36 -3.20 4.85 -1.91
C ASP A 36 -3.22 5.40 -3.34
N ILE A 37 -3.38 4.46 -4.29
CA ILE A 37 -3.34 4.78 -5.72
C ILE A 37 -4.55 5.59 -6.15
N PRO A 38 -5.81 5.22 -5.75
CA PRO A 38 -7.00 5.95 -6.16
C PRO A 38 -7.19 7.21 -5.32
N ASP A 39 -8.16 7.99 -5.75
CA ASP A 39 -8.74 9.15 -5.09
C ASP A 39 -7.79 10.35 -4.95
N ASP A 40 -8.26 11.47 -5.46
CA ASP A 40 -7.68 12.80 -5.19
C ASP A 40 -8.84 13.81 -5.16
N TRP A 41 -8.64 14.92 -4.45
CA TRP A 41 -9.65 15.95 -4.30
C TRP A 41 -10.06 16.55 -5.66
N ASP A 42 -11.37 16.71 -5.87
CA ASP A 42 -11.96 17.26 -7.10
C ASP A 42 -11.66 16.44 -8.38
N ARG A 43 -11.33 15.14 -8.23
CA ARG A 43 -11.03 14.21 -9.34
C ARG A 43 -11.95 13.00 -9.40
N GLU A 44 -12.96 12.91 -8.58
CA GLU A 44 -13.86 11.74 -8.44
C GLU A 44 -14.59 11.36 -9.75
N TYR A 45 -14.64 12.28 -10.73
CA TYR A 45 -15.27 12.07 -12.05
C TYR A 45 -14.26 11.74 -13.17
N ASP A 46 -12.96 11.86 -12.92
CA ASP A 46 -11.92 11.65 -13.92
C ASP A 46 -11.50 10.18 -14.03
N ILE A 47 -12.43 9.35 -14.52
CA ILE A 47 -12.23 7.89 -14.61
C ILE A 47 -10.98 7.53 -15.44
N ALA A 48 -10.67 8.32 -16.46
CA ALA A 48 -9.47 8.12 -17.28
C ALA A 48 -8.18 8.26 -16.47
N LEU A 49 -8.12 9.21 -15.53
CA LEU A 49 -6.98 9.40 -14.64
C LEU A 49 -6.82 8.24 -13.65
N TYR A 50 -7.96 7.68 -13.13
CA TYR A 50 -7.91 6.45 -12.33
C TYR A 50 -7.29 5.30 -13.12
N GLU A 51 -7.76 5.09 -14.35
CA GLU A 51 -7.26 4.01 -15.21
C GLU A 51 -5.77 4.21 -15.54
N GLU A 52 -5.37 5.41 -15.97
CA GLU A 52 -4.00 5.77 -16.26
C GLU A 52 -3.06 5.53 -15.06
N THR A 53 -3.48 5.95 -13.86
CA THR A 53 -2.64 5.81 -12.66
C THR A 53 -2.40 4.34 -12.32
N TYR A 54 -3.43 3.51 -12.38
CA TYR A 54 -3.26 2.07 -12.19
C TYR A 54 -2.46 1.41 -13.31
N ASP A 55 -2.59 1.87 -14.56
CA ASP A 55 -1.80 1.35 -15.69
C ASP A 55 -0.30 1.62 -15.48
N GLU A 56 0.07 2.79 -14.96
CA GLU A 56 1.45 3.08 -14.59
C GLU A 56 1.93 2.22 -13.41
N ALA A 57 1.09 1.99 -12.40
CA ALA A 57 1.40 1.08 -11.29
C ALA A 57 1.66 -0.34 -11.79
N ILE A 58 0.79 -0.85 -12.67
CA ILE A 58 0.90 -2.19 -13.26
C ILE A 58 2.17 -2.30 -14.13
N ARG A 59 2.45 -1.29 -14.96
CA ARG A 59 3.70 -1.24 -15.75
C ARG A 59 4.94 -1.22 -14.86
N PHE A 60 4.88 -0.48 -13.74
CA PHE A 60 5.97 -0.43 -12.78
C PHE A 60 6.18 -1.79 -12.10
N ALA A 61 5.10 -2.44 -11.63
CA ALA A 61 5.16 -3.76 -11.01
C ALA A 61 5.75 -4.82 -11.97
N ALA A 62 5.28 -4.86 -13.23
CA ALA A 62 5.79 -5.78 -14.23
C ALA A 62 7.28 -5.57 -14.55
N ARG A 63 7.75 -4.32 -14.48
CA ARG A 63 9.13 -3.95 -14.79
C ARG A 63 10.11 -4.18 -13.63
N PHE A 64 9.64 -4.01 -12.40
CA PHE A 64 10.40 -4.11 -11.16
C PHE A 64 9.71 -5.09 -10.21
N PRO A 65 9.76 -6.41 -10.50
CA PRO A 65 9.01 -7.43 -9.77
C PRO A 65 9.40 -7.54 -8.29
N ASP A 66 10.63 -7.14 -7.91
CA ASP A 66 11.09 -7.12 -6.51
C ASP A 66 10.51 -5.96 -5.69
N THR A 67 9.62 -5.14 -6.26
CA THR A 67 8.97 -4.06 -5.52
C THR A 67 8.06 -4.62 -4.44
N ALA A 68 8.23 -4.13 -3.21
CA ALA A 68 7.31 -4.40 -2.12
C ALA A 68 6.10 -3.45 -2.20
N TRP A 69 4.90 -3.96 -1.96
CA TRP A 69 3.65 -3.18 -2.05
C TRP A 69 2.90 -3.26 -0.73
N CYS A 70 2.49 -2.11 -0.19
CA CYS A 70 1.68 -2.02 1.03
C CYS A 70 0.31 -1.42 0.69
N TYR A 71 -0.78 -2.14 1.04
CA TYR A 71 -2.13 -1.61 0.87
C TYR A 71 -2.32 -0.30 1.60
N GLY A 72 -2.87 0.70 0.91
CA GLY A 72 -3.40 1.92 1.49
C GLY A 72 -4.89 1.81 1.83
N ASN A 73 -5.41 2.73 2.65
CA ASN A 73 -6.81 2.73 3.04
C ASN A 73 -7.74 3.01 1.86
N HIS A 74 -7.33 3.88 0.92
CA HIS A 74 -8.12 4.15 -0.29
C HIS A 74 -8.19 2.93 -1.21
N ASP A 75 -7.13 2.16 -1.39
CA ASP A 75 -7.19 0.91 -2.18
C ASP A 75 -8.15 -0.10 -1.54
N LEU A 76 -8.07 -0.25 -0.21
CA LEU A 76 -8.91 -1.17 0.55
C LEU A 76 -10.37 -0.75 0.60
N SER A 77 -10.67 0.56 0.51
CA SER A 77 -12.04 1.06 0.43
C SER A 77 -12.79 0.45 -0.75
N TYR A 78 -12.14 0.37 -1.92
CA TYR A 78 -12.69 -0.26 -3.11
C TYR A 78 -12.67 -1.79 -3.03
N PHE A 79 -11.62 -2.36 -2.46
CA PHE A 79 -11.49 -3.81 -2.34
C PHE A 79 -12.51 -4.42 -1.38
N TRP A 80 -12.82 -3.73 -0.29
CA TRP A 80 -13.76 -4.18 0.73
C TRP A 80 -15.14 -3.55 0.64
N HIS A 81 -15.37 -2.68 -0.34
CA HIS A 81 -16.62 -1.92 -0.49
C HIS A 81 -16.96 -1.11 0.78
N CYS A 82 -15.94 -0.49 1.38
CA CYS A 82 -16.07 0.42 2.50
C CYS A 82 -15.94 1.85 2.01
N LEU A 83 -16.91 2.70 2.35
CA LEU A 83 -16.83 4.11 1.94
C LEU A 83 -15.76 4.84 2.74
N GLU A 84 -14.97 5.61 2.02
CA GLU A 84 -13.95 6.50 2.55
C GLU A 84 -14.11 7.91 1.96
N SER A 85 -13.48 8.91 2.58
CA SER A 85 -13.40 10.26 2.00
C SER A 85 -12.76 10.20 0.62
N GLY A 86 -13.32 10.89 -0.36
CA GLY A 86 -12.82 10.84 -1.75
C GLY A 86 -13.23 9.62 -2.57
N TYR A 87 -13.91 8.62 -1.99
CA TYR A 87 -14.38 7.45 -2.73
C TYR A 87 -15.27 7.83 -3.91
N SER A 88 -14.86 7.43 -5.11
CA SER A 88 -15.63 7.63 -6.34
C SER A 88 -16.48 6.40 -6.66
N SER A 89 -17.81 6.55 -6.53
CA SER A 89 -18.74 5.51 -6.97
C SER A 89 -18.67 5.28 -8.49
N MET A 90 -18.31 6.30 -9.26
CA MET A 90 -18.16 6.22 -10.72
C MET A 90 -16.89 5.47 -11.12
N ALA A 91 -15.79 5.66 -10.40
CA ALA A 91 -14.52 4.97 -10.65
C ALA A 91 -14.49 3.54 -10.09
N SER A 92 -15.44 3.17 -9.22
CA SER A 92 -15.37 1.94 -8.41
C SER A 92 -15.11 0.68 -9.25
N ALA A 93 -15.85 0.47 -10.34
CA ALA A 93 -15.64 -0.68 -11.20
C ALA A 93 -14.27 -0.70 -11.87
N THR A 94 -13.77 0.47 -12.28
CA THR A 94 -12.41 0.63 -12.87
C THR A 94 -11.34 0.32 -11.83
N VAL A 95 -11.43 0.91 -10.63
CA VAL A 95 -10.47 0.68 -9.55
C VAL A 95 -10.42 -0.80 -9.15
N GLN A 96 -11.55 -1.43 -8.93
CA GLN A 96 -11.60 -2.86 -8.55
C GLN A 96 -10.98 -3.76 -9.62
N ARG A 97 -11.29 -3.54 -10.88
CA ARG A 97 -10.71 -4.27 -12.01
C ARG A 97 -9.19 -4.08 -12.07
N LYS A 98 -8.71 -2.84 -11.97
CA LYS A 98 -7.30 -2.49 -12.07
C LYS A 98 -6.50 -2.94 -10.85
N LEU A 99 -7.06 -2.84 -9.65
CA LEU A 99 -6.44 -3.38 -8.44
C LEU A 99 -6.27 -4.91 -8.52
N LEU A 100 -7.27 -5.59 -9.06
CA LEU A 100 -7.16 -7.04 -9.30
C LEU A 100 -6.09 -7.37 -10.35
N GLU A 101 -5.95 -6.55 -11.40
CA GLU A 101 -4.90 -6.68 -12.42
C GLU A 101 -3.51 -6.46 -11.81
N LEU A 102 -3.33 -5.40 -11.00
CA LEU A 102 -2.10 -5.15 -10.25
C LEU A 102 -1.73 -6.33 -9.35
N ARG A 103 -2.69 -6.86 -8.58
CA ARG A 103 -2.48 -8.02 -7.71
C ARG A 103 -2.03 -9.27 -8.46
N ARG A 104 -2.46 -9.46 -9.71
CA ARG A 104 -2.02 -10.57 -10.57
C ARG A 104 -0.66 -10.33 -11.22
N THR A 105 -0.27 -9.07 -11.36
CA THR A 105 1.03 -8.68 -11.94
C THR A 105 2.15 -8.77 -10.90
N VAL A 106 1.84 -8.45 -9.64
CA VAL A 106 2.77 -8.60 -8.52
C VAL A 106 3.04 -10.09 -8.29
N PRO A 107 4.30 -10.53 -8.18
CA PRO A 107 4.65 -11.95 -7.99
C PRO A 107 4.02 -12.57 -6.73
N GLU A 108 3.61 -13.85 -6.84
CA GLU A 108 2.96 -14.57 -5.73
C GLU A 108 3.85 -14.75 -4.50
N ASP A 109 5.16 -14.80 -4.67
CA ASP A 109 6.15 -14.88 -3.59
C ASP A 109 6.44 -13.54 -2.92
N HIS A 110 5.96 -12.43 -3.50
CA HIS A 110 6.06 -11.06 -2.96
C HIS A 110 4.72 -10.32 -3.05
N PRO A 111 3.62 -10.85 -2.48
CA PRO A 111 2.29 -10.30 -2.67
C PRO A 111 2.16 -8.89 -2.06
N ILE A 112 1.11 -8.17 -2.46
CA ILE A 112 0.71 -6.93 -1.78
C ILE A 112 0.27 -7.28 -0.37
N GLN A 113 0.80 -6.60 0.65
CA GLN A 113 0.58 -6.89 2.06
C GLN A 113 0.20 -5.62 2.84
N PHE A 114 -0.15 -5.74 4.11
CA PHE A 114 -0.38 -4.59 5.00
C PHE A 114 0.95 -4.03 5.55
N VAL A 115 1.87 -4.94 5.85
CA VAL A 115 3.20 -4.61 6.35
C VAL A 115 4.23 -5.39 5.57
N GLN A 116 5.25 -4.71 5.06
CA GLN A 116 6.40 -5.31 4.40
C GLN A 116 7.65 -5.12 5.26
N LYS A 117 8.53 -6.10 5.28
CA LYS A 117 9.85 -5.98 5.92
C LYS A 117 10.95 -6.07 4.88
N ILE A 118 11.84 -5.10 4.88
CA ILE A 118 13.05 -5.09 4.05
C ILE A 118 14.24 -4.86 4.98
N ASP A 119 15.15 -5.82 5.06
CA ASP A 119 16.22 -5.86 6.06
C ASP A 119 15.64 -5.76 7.49
N ASN A 120 15.96 -4.69 8.22
CA ASN A 120 15.48 -4.42 9.59
C ASN A 120 14.49 -3.23 9.64
N VAL A 121 13.88 -2.87 8.50
CA VAL A 121 12.91 -1.78 8.39
C VAL A 121 11.55 -2.33 8.02
N LEU A 122 10.52 -1.88 8.76
CA LEU A 122 9.12 -2.15 8.43
C LEU A 122 8.55 -1.01 7.60
N PHE A 123 7.77 -1.36 6.59
CA PHE A 123 7.01 -0.44 5.75
C PHE A 123 5.54 -0.79 5.84
N SER A 124 4.72 0.21 6.03
CA SER A 124 3.26 0.12 5.99
C SER A 124 2.72 1.47 5.55
N HIS A 125 1.50 1.52 5.04
CA HIS A 125 0.87 2.78 4.64
C HIS A 125 0.66 3.72 5.83
N GLY A 126 0.12 3.20 6.94
CA GLY A 126 0.10 3.88 8.24
C GLY A 126 1.26 3.45 9.12
N GLY A 127 1.13 3.57 10.42
CA GLY A 127 2.13 3.12 11.39
C GLY A 127 1.78 1.76 12.02
N VAL A 128 2.76 1.07 12.56
CA VAL A 128 2.54 -0.14 13.39
C VAL A 128 2.70 0.22 14.86
N LEU A 129 1.62 0.14 15.64
CA LEU A 129 1.64 0.41 17.07
C LEU A 129 1.81 -0.87 17.88
N ASN A 130 2.50 -0.77 19.01
CA ASN A 130 2.57 -1.87 19.98
C ASN A 130 1.18 -2.32 20.42
N TYR A 131 0.24 -1.38 20.65
CA TYR A 131 -1.14 -1.69 21.00
C TYR A 131 -1.81 -2.59 19.97
N PHE A 132 -1.64 -2.30 18.67
CA PHE A 132 -2.21 -3.13 17.60
C PHE A 132 -1.59 -4.54 17.61
N VAL A 133 -0.28 -4.63 17.82
CA VAL A 133 0.41 -5.92 17.93
C VAL A 133 -0.08 -6.69 19.15
N GLU A 134 -0.25 -6.04 20.31
CA GLU A 134 -0.73 -6.67 21.53
C GLU A 134 -2.15 -7.20 21.43
N GLU A 135 -3.01 -6.55 20.65
CA GLU A 135 -4.40 -6.93 20.44
C GLU A 135 -4.56 -8.11 19.49
N TYR A 136 -3.80 -8.13 18.38
CA TYR A 136 -4.06 -9.05 17.26
C TYR A 136 -2.98 -10.12 17.04
N VAL A 137 -1.80 -9.98 17.62
CA VAL A 137 -0.71 -10.94 17.44
C VAL A 137 -0.52 -11.79 18.68
N PRO A 138 -0.38 -13.13 18.57
CA PRO A 138 -0.12 -13.98 19.71
C PRO A 138 1.19 -13.61 20.43
N LYS A 139 1.16 -13.50 21.78
CA LYS A 139 2.33 -13.13 22.60
C LYS A 139 3.56 -13.99 22.36
N SER A 140 3.35 -15.26 21.99
CA SER A 140 4.45 -16.18 21.66
C SER A 140 5.28 -15.76 20.44
N LYS A 141 4.78 -14.83 19.62
CA LYS A 141 5.43 -14.31 18.40
C LYS A 141 6.24 -13.03 18.63
N TYR A 142 6.08 -12.33 19.76
CA TYR A 142 6.66 -10.99 19.99
C TYR A 142 8.18 -10.94 19.95
N HIS A 143 8.87 -12.05 20.12
CA HIS A 143 10.33 -12.13 20.07
C HIS A 143 10.88 -12.21 18.63
N ASP A 144 10.01 -12.36 17.64
CA ASP A 144 10.37 -12.52 16.23
C ASP A 144 9.55 -11.55 15.36
N VAL A 145 10.21 -10.53 14.84
CA VAL A 145 9.57 -9.49 14.02
C VAL A 145 8.99 -10.07 12.71
N ASP A 146 9.62 -11.07 12.11
CA ASP A 146 9.09 -11.71 10.90
C ASP A 146 7.79 -12.46 11.21
N ALA A 147 7.73 -13.15 12.36
CA ALA A 147 6.50 -13.79 12.81
C ALA A 147 5.39 -12.79 13.14
N VAL A 148 5.71 -11.62 13.71
CA VAL A 148 4.75 -10.54 13.94
C VAL A 148 4.19 -10.02 12.62
N VAL A 149 5.04 -9.73 11.65
CA VAL A 149 4.64 -9.26 10.30
C VAL A 149 3.76 -10.30 9.61
N GLU A 150 4.11 -11.58 9.70
CA GLU A 150 3.30 -12.67 9.14
C GLU A 150 1.90 -12.71 9.75
N GLU A 151 1.77 -12.59 11.08
CA GLU A 151 0.46 -12.59 11.75
C GLU A 151 -0.37 -11.35 11.37
N ILE A 152 0.24 -10.16 11.31
CA ILE A 152 -0.45 -8.94 10.87
C ILE A 152 -0.99 -9.12 9.43
N ASN A 153 -0.21 -9.71 8.54
CA ASN A 153 -0.60 -9.89 7.15
C ASN A 153 -1.69 -10.98 6.92
N LYS A 154 -2.00 -11.79 7.94
CA LYS A 154 -3.13 -12.73 7.94
C LYS A 154 -4.46 -12.10 8.36
N LEU A 155 -4.42 -10.91 8.96
CA LEU A 155 -5.61 -10.23 9.44
C LEU A 155 -6.51 -9.81 8.28
N GLY A 156 -7.79 -9.66 8.57
CA GLY A 156 -8.79 -9.35 7.58
C GLY A 156 -9.35 -7.93 7.73
N ARG A 157 -10.47 -7.72 7.02
CA ARG A 157 -11.16 -6.43 7.00
C ARG A 157 -11.53 -5.92 8.40
N LEU A 158 -12.00 -6.80 9.30
CA LEU A 158 -12.49 -6.39 10.61
C LEU A 158 -11.39 -5.75 11.46
N GLU A 159 -10.19 -6.32 11.41
CA GLU A 159 -9.03 -5.88 12.17
C GLU A 159 -8.32 -4.70 11.50
N MET A 160 -8.30 -4.68 10.16
CA MET A 160 -7.56 -3.65 9.40
C MET A 160 -8.36 -2.38 9.14
N TRP A 161 -9.71 -2.45 9.17
CA TRP A 161 -10.56 -1.28 8.95
C TRP A 161 -10.84 -0.54 10.25
N ASN A 162 -9.79 -0.05 10.90
CA ASN A 162 -9.86 0.77 12.11
C ASN A 162 -8.69 1.75 12.21
N ASP A 163 -8.87 2.85 12.92
CA ASP A 163 -7.93 3.98 13.02
C ASP A 163 -6.56 3.63 13.63
N MET A 164 -6.45 2.50 14.32
CA MET A 164 -5.21 2.04 14.99
C MET A 164 -4.42 1.05 14.14
N SER A 165 -4.94 0.66 12.99
CA SER A 165 -4.32 -0.35 12.12
C SER A 165 -3.13 0.21 11.33
N PRO A 166 -2.24 -0.68 10.82
CA PRO A 166 -1.14 -0.29 9.94
C PRO A 166 -1.54 0.39 8.63
N VAL A 167 -2.83 0.38 8.30
CA VAL A 167 -3.39 1.01 7.10
C VAL A 167 -3.88 2.43 7.39
N TRP A 168 -4.37 2.68 8.62
CA TRP A 168 -5.02 3.95 8.98
C TRP A 168 -4.19 4.86 9.86
N LEU A 169 -3.34 4.30 10.72
CA LEU A 169 -2.63 5.07 11.72
C LEU A 169 -1.82 6.20 11.08
N ARG A 170 -2.04 7.42 11.53
CA ARG A 170 -1.20 8.56 11.19
C ARG A 170 -0.29 8.89 12.38
N PRO A 171 1.02 9.14 12.13
CA PRO A 171 1.93 9.55 13.22
C PRO A 171 1.39 10.81 13.88
N GLN A 172 1.05 10.70 15.15
CA GLN A 172 0.67 11.87 15.94
C GLN A 172 1.91 12.71 16.20
N ARG A 173 1.80 14.02 16.02
CA ARG A 173 2.87 14.92 16.52
C ARG A 173 2.99 14.66 18.01
N PRO A 174 4.22 14.51 18.56
CA PRO A 174 4.40 14.53 20.01
C PRO A 174 3.67 15.75 20.54
N GLY A 175 2.76 15.56 21.50
CA GLY A 175 2.07 16.67 22.13
C GLY A 175 3.09 17.66 22.66
N ILE A 176 2.91 18.95 22.33
CA ILE A 176 3.69 20.07 22.90
C ILE A 176 3.25 20.22 24.35
#